data_d733ab80f879adb335b337d4b8c6edf4
#
_entry.id   d733ab80f879adb335b337d4b8c6edf4
#
_cell.length_a   1.000
_cell.length_b   1.000
_cell.length_c   1.000
_cell.angle_alpha   90.00
_cell.angle_beta   90.00
_cell.angle_gamma   90.00
#
_symmetry.space_group_name_H-M   'P 1'
#
loop_
_entity.id
_entity.type
_entity.pdbx_description
1 polymer ?
#
loop_
_entity_poly.entity_id
_entity_poly.type
_entity_poly.pdbx_seq_one_letter_code
_entity_poly.pdbx_strand_id
1 'polypeptide(L)'
;MKKILYLHGFGSSGASGTVELLGRAFGEAATVLAPDIPMDPLEALPMLKKLAYAELPDLTIGTSMGGMYAQQLHGFLRICVNPSFWLSQKHDILFVGKRRWLNRRLNGETEFEVTKETIEHFRGMEAHQFDGVIDEDRALCHGLFSDEDDTILASETRPVFEQHYPGMSHVFSGGHRMNAHVVVHTLVPYIRSLNLF
;
A
#
# COMPACT_ATOMS: atom_id res chain seq x y z
N MET A 1 -7.89 17.09 -13.89
CA MET A 1 -7.01 17.04 -12.70
C MET A 1 -6.62 15.58 -12.52
N LYS A 2 -5.35 15.33 -12.23
CA LYS A 2 -4.82 13.98 -12.02
C LYS A 2 -5.38 13.32 -10.75
N LYS A 3 -5.30 11.99 -10.66
CA LYS A 3 -5.80 11.23 -9.50
C LYS A 3 -4.69 10.38 -8.89
N ILE A 4 -4.52 10.48 -7.58
CA ILE A 4 -3.68 9.58 -6.77
C ILE A 4 -4.61 8.68 -5.96
N LEU A 5 -4.53 7.37 -6.13
CA LEU A 5 -5.18 6.41 -5.26
C LEU A 5 -4.21 5.99 -4.16
N TYR A 6 -4.53 6.30 -2.90
CA TYR A 6 -3.69 5.92 -1.76
C TYR A 6 -4.31 4.77 -0.96
N LEU A 7 -3.54 3.72 -0.75
CA LEU A 7 -3.91 2.51 -0.01
C LEU A 7 -3.15 2.44 1.31
N HIS A 8 -3.89 2.56 2.41
CA HIS A 8 -3.32 2.61 3.75
C HIS A 8 -2.85 1.24 4.26
N GLY A 9 -1.96 1.23 5.27
CA GLY A 9 -1.49 0.03 5.95
C GLY A 9 -2.53 -0.56 6.92
N PHE A 10 -2.18 -1.70 7.51
CA PHE A 10 -3.00 -2.44 8.47
C PHE A 10 -3.46 -1.56 9.64
N GLY A 11 -4.73 -1.65 9.99
CA GLY A 11 -5.33 -0.91 11.11
C GLY A 11 -5.47 0.60 10.90
N SER A 12 -5.05 1.15 9.75
CA SER A 12 -5.16 2.57 9.41
C SER A 12 -6.49 2.89 8.69
N SER A 13 -6.58 4.05 8.03
CA SER A 13 -7.78 4.47 7.28
C SER A 13 -7.45 5.44 6.15
N GLY A 14 -8.45 5.75 5.33
CA GLY A 14 -8.40 6.80 4.31
C GLY A 14 -8.22 8.23 4.87
N ALA A 15 -8.37 8.42 6.18
CA ALA A 15 -8.14 9.71 6.86
C ALA A 15 -6.78 9.77 7.58
N SER A 16 -5.78 9.02 7.10
CA SER A 16 -4.44 9.01 7.70
C SER A 16 -3.65 10.29 7.41
N GLY A 17 -2.66 10.59 8.27
CA GLY A 17 -1.78 11.75 8.07
C GLY A 17 -1.01 11.74 6.74
N THR A 18 -0.73 10.56 6.18
CA THR A 18 -0.12 10.44 4.84
C THR A 18 -1.01 11.01 3.75
N VAL A 19 -2.33 10.75 3.81
CA VAL A 19 -3.30 11.31 2.86
C VAL A 19 -3.32 12.84 2.92
N GLU A 20 -3.30 13.39 4.13
CA GLU A 20 -3.27 14.84 4.34
C GLU A 20 -1.99 15.47 3.76
N LEU A 21 -0.84 14.83 3.97
CA LEU A 21 0.45 15.30 3.44
C LEU A 21 0.51 15.22 1.91
N LEU A 22 0.00 14.14 1.31
CA LEU A 22 -0.11 14.01 -0.15
C LEU A 22 -1.05 15.07 -0.72
N GLY A 23 -2.20 15.32 -0.07
CA GLY A 23 -3.14 16.38 -0.46
C GLY A 23 -2.50 17.78 -0.42
N ARG A 24 -1.67 18.07 0.61
CA ARG A 24 -0.90 19.33 0.67
C ARG A 24 0.17 19.44 -0.41
N ALA A 25 0.83 18.32 -0.74
CA ALA A 25 1.93 18.33 -1.70
C ALA A 25 1.47 18.43 -3.16
N PHE A 26 0.29 17.89 -3.49
CA PHE A 26 -0.22 17.74 -4.86
C PHE A 26 -1.62 18.30 -5.09
N GLY A 27 -2.27 18.91 -4.09
CA GLY A 27 -3.68 19.31 -4.14
C GLY A 27 -4.09 20.23 -5.29
N GLU A 28 -3.14 21.00 -5.84
CA GLU A 28 -3.39 21.81 -7.04
C GLU A 28 -3.29 21.00 -8.35
N ALA A 29 -2.50 19.91 -8.34
CA ALA A 29 -2.22 19.07 -9.51
C ALA A 29 -3.05 17.78 -9.53
N ALA A 30 -3.37 17.21 -8.34
CA ALA A 30 -4.03 15.92 -8.23
C ALA A 30 -5.03 15.85 -7.07
N THR A 31 -6.11 15.09 -7.26
CA THR A 31 -7.01 14.67 -6.18
C THR A 31 -6.48 13.37 -5.57
N VAL A 32 -6.41 13.30 -4.23
CA VAL A 32 -6.05 12.08 -3.51
C VAL A 32 -7.33 11.33 -3.10
N LEU A 33 -7.51 10.15 -3.68
CA LEU A 33 -8.56 9.19 -3.34
C LEU A 33 -7.99 8.19 -2.33
N ALA A 34 -8.59 8.06 -1.17
CA ALA A 34 -8.10 7.17 -0.12
C ALA A 34 -9.29 6.43 0.52
N PRO A 35 -9.63 5.22 0.04
CA PRO A 35 -10.72 4.45 0.61
C PRO A 35 -10.33 3.88 1.97
N ASP A 36 -11.32 3.63 2.80
CA ASP A 36 -11.18 2.73 3.95
C ASP A 36 -11.14 1.28 3.46
N ILE A 37 -10.01 0.62 3.61
CA ILE A 37 -9.82 -0.77 3.16
C ILE A 37 -10.48 -1.73 4.15
N PRO A 38 -11.36 -2.64 3.72
CA PRO A 38 -11.89 -3.71 4.56
C PRO A 38 -10.78 -4.57 5.16
N MET A 39 -11.05 -5.17 6.33
CA MET A 39 -10.04 -6.02 6.99
C MET A 39 -9.87 -7.35 6.27
N ASP A 40 -10.94 -7.92 5.72
CA ASP A 40 -10.89 -9.18 4.98
C ASP A 40 -10.38 -8.96 3.55
N PRO A 41 -9.30 -9.62 3.14
CA PRO A 41 -8.75 -9.48 1.79
C PRO A 41 -9.69 -9.95 0.67
N LEU A 42 -10.63 -10.87 0.97
CA LEU A 42 -11.65 -11.28 -0.01
C LEU A 42 -12.65 -10.16 -0.34
N GLU A 43 -12.83 -9.21 0.56
CA GLU A 43 -13.61 -8.00 0.32
C GLU A 43 -12.73 -6.87 -0.21
N ALA A 44 -11.55 -6.71 0.39
CA ALA A 44 -10.63 -5.60 0.12
C ALA A 44 -10.13 -5.59 -1.34
N LEU A 45 -9.54 -6.70 -1.80
CA LEU A 45 -8.90 -6.73 -3.12
C LEU A 45 -9.90 -6.53 -4.28
N PRO A 46 -11.10 -7.19 -4.29
CA PRO A 46 -12.12 -6.90 -5.30
C PRO A 46 -12.62 -5.46 -5.27
N MET A 47 -12.83 -4.90 -4.07
CA MET A 47 -13.24 -3.51 -3.89
C MET A 47 -12.20 -2.55 -4.45
N LEU A 48 -10.91 -2.76 -4.16
CA LEU A 48 -9.81 -1.92 -4.64
C LEU A 48 -9.64 -2.02 -6.16
N LYS A 49 -9.74 -3.22 -6.74
CA LYS A 49 -9.73 -3.42 -8.19
C LYS A 49 -10.89 -2.66 -8.85
N LYS A 50 -12.11 -2.84 -8.34
CA LYS A 50 -13.29 -2.12 -8.85
C LYS A 50 -13.10 -0.60 -8.79
N LEU A 51 -12.57 -0.08 -7.67
CA LEU A 51 -12.31 1.36 -7.50
C LEU A 51 -11.25 1.84 -8.50
N ALA A 52 -10.13 1.13 -8.64
CA ALA A 52 -9.07 1.50 -9.57
C ALA A 52 -9.58 1.56 -11.03
N TYR A 53 -10.37 0.57 -11.46
CA TYR A 53 -10.97 0.58 -12.79
C TYR A 53 -12.04 1.66 -12.99
N ALA A 54 -12.78 2.03 -11.95
CA ALA A 54 -13.77 3.10 -12.02
C ALA A 54 -13.14 4.49 -12.06
N GLU A 55 -12.10 4.70 -11.24
CA GLU A 55 -11.46 6.00 -11.06
C GLU A 55 -10.31 6.27 -12.03
N LEU A 56 -9.69 5.20 -12.58
CA LEU A 56 -8.52 5.27 -13.48
C LEU A 56 -7.43 6.19 -12.92
N PRO A 57 -6.85 5.88 -11.75
CA PRO A 57 -5.85 6.74 -11.13
C PRO A 57 -4.59 6.84 -11.99
N ASP A 58 -4.01 8.05 -12.08
CA ASP A 58 -2.72 8.27 -12.73
C ASP A 58 -1.57 7.66 -11.94
N LEU A 59 -1.75 7.50 -10.61
CA LEU A 59 -0.81 6.87 -9.71
C LEU A 59 -1.54 6.18 -8.56
N THR A 60 -1.18 4.93 -8.28
CA THR A 60 -1.57 4.23 -7.05
C THR A 60 -0.39 4.17 -6.09
N ILE A 61 -0.59 4.51 -4.84
CA ILE A 61 0.43 4.43 -3.78
C ILE A 61 -0.11 3.54 -2.67
N GLY A 62 0.63 2.51 -2.30
CA GLY A 62 0.29 1.66 -1.17
C GLY A 62 1.40 1.56 -0.15
N THR A 63 1.05 1.54 1.14
CA THR A 63 2.03 1.41 2.24
C THR A 63 1.75 0.17 3.05
N SER A 64 2.79 -0.64 3.35
CA SER A 64 2.67 -1.87 4.14
C SER A 64 1.63 -2.84 3.54
N MET A 65 0.55 -3.17 4.24
CA MET A 65 -0.59 -3.93 3.70
C MET A 65 -1.14 -3.29 2.41
N GLY A 66 -1.28 -1.96 2.39
CA GLY A 66 -1.71 -1.23 1.19
C GLY A 66 -0.72 -1.39 0.03
N GLY A 67 0.58 -1.53 0.30
CA GLY A 67 1.62 -1.82 -0.70
C GLY A 67 1.47 -3.21 -1.32
N MET A 68 1.11 -4.21 -0.51
CA MET A 68 0.77 -5.54 -0.97
C MET A 68 -0.47 -5.54 -1.89
N TYR A 69 -1.49 -4.73 -1.57
CA TYR A 69 -2.65 -4.57 -2.45
C TYR A 69 -2.31 -3.78 -3.72
N ALA A 70 -1.56 -2.69 -3.59
CA ALA A 70 -1.22 -1.84 -4.73
C ALA A 70 -0.49 -2.63 -5.82
N GLN A 71 0.46 -3.50 -5.46
CA GLN A 71 1.17 -4.30 -6.45
C GLN A 71 0.25 -5.23 -7.27
N GLN A 72 -0.92 -5.63 -6.74
CA GLN A 72 -1.91 -6.47 -7.43
C GLN A 72 -2.88 -5.69 -8.33
N LEU A 73 -2.76 -4.37 -8.39
CA LEU A 73 -3.54 -3.51 -9.30
C LEU A 73 -2.79 -3.37 -10.64
N HIS A 74 -2.73 -4.48 -11.40
CA HIS A 74 -2.03 -4.53 -12.69
C HIS A 74 -2.57 -3.52 -13.71
N GLY A 75 -1.70 -3.03 -14.58
CA GLY A 75 -2.02 -2.05 -15.62
C GLY A 75 -2.05 -0.59 -15.15
N PHE A 76 -1.89 -0.34 -13.84
CA PHE A 76 -1.77 1.01 -13.27
C PHE A 76 -0.34 1.30 -12.84
N LEU A 77 0.09 2.56 -12.91
CA LEU A 77 1.36 2.97 -12.31
C LEU A 77 1.24 2.94 -10.78
N ARG A 78 2.18 2.24 -10.11
CA ARG A 78 2.11 1.95 -8.68
C ARG A 78 3.41 2.24 -7.97
N ILE A 79 3.30 2.72 -6.73
CA ILE A 79 4.41 2.79 -5.77
C ILE A 79 4.02 1.98 -4.54
N CYS A 80 4.79 0.93 -4.24
CA CYS A 80 4.63 0.07 -3.09
C CYS A 80 5.70 0.42 -2.05
N VAL A 81 5.31 1.02 -0.93
CA VAL A 81 6.24 1.44 0.12
C VAL A 81 6.21 0.42 1.26
N ASN A 82 7.37 -0.17 1.55
CA ASN A 82 7.54 -1.23 2.56
C ASN A 82 6.41 -2.28 2.49
N PRO A 83 6.15 -2.89 1.31
CA PRO A 83 5.00 -3.77 1.12
C PRO A 83 5.11 -5.02 2.00
N SER A 84 4.02 -5.33 2.72
CA SER A 84 3.93 -6.49 3.60
C SER A 84 3.42 -7.72 2.85
N PHE A 85 4.27 -8.38 2.07
CA PHE A 85 3.90 -9.51 1.21
C PHE A 85 3.41 -10.75 1.95
N TRP A 86 3.76 -10.89 3.24
CA TRP A 86 3.37 -12.02 4.09
C TRP A 86 2.83 -11.53 5.44
N LEU A 87 1.79 -10.70 5.39
CA LEU A 87 1.13 -10.17 6.58
C LEU A 87 0.58 -11.30 7.46
N SER A 88 0.11 -12.41 6.85
CA SER A 88 -0.38 -13.59 7.56
C SER A 88 0.67 -14.27 8.44
N GLN A 89 1.96 -14.04 8.18
CA GLN A 89 3.07 -14.57 8.97
C GLN A 89 3.54 -13.62 10.09
N LYS A 90 3.07 -12.36 10.09
CA LYS A 90 3.41 -11.36 11.11
C LYS A 90 2.45 -11.47 12.30
N HIS A 91 2.69 -12.46 13.17
CA HIS A 91 1.81 -12.80 14.29
C HIS A 91 1.72 -11.71 15.38
N ASP A 92 2.65 -10.78 15.43
CA ASP A 92 2.64 -9.56 16.26
C ASP A 92 1.73 -8.47 15.68
N ILE A 93 1.48 -8.50 14.37
CA ILE A 93 0.61 -7.56 13.65
C ILE A 93 -0.76 -8.18 13.41
N LEU A 94 -0.84 -9.35 12.79
CA LEU A 94 -2.07 -10.02 12.41
C LEU A 94 -2.34 -11.20 13.36
N PHE A 95 -3.07 -10.94 14.44
CA PHE A 95 -3.52 -11.97 15.40
C PHE A 95 -5.03 -11.87 15.66
N VAL A 96 -5.63 -12.99 16.01
CA VAL A 96 -7.07 -13.10 16.30
C VAL A 96 -7.49 -12.20 17.45
N GLY A 97 -8.52 -11.39 17.25
CA GLY A 97 -9.11 -10.55 18.28
C GLY A 97 -9.66 -9.23 17.77
N LYS A 98 -10.33 -8.52 18.68
CA LYS A 98 -10.85 -7.18 18.44
C LYS A 98 -9.79 -6.12 18.68
N ARG A 99 -9.77 -5.11 17.84
CA ARG A 99 -8.80 -4.02 17.86
C ARG A 99 -9.46 -2.70 17.48
N ARG A 100 -8.87 -1.62 17.91
CA ARG A 100 -9.27 -0.27 17.47
C ARG A 100 -8.51 0.12 16.22
N TRP A 101 -9.22 0.81 15.32
CA TRP A 101 -8.59 1.49 14.21
C TRP A 101 -7.62 2.57 14.73
N LEU A 102 -6.47 2.70 14.09
CA LEU A 102 -5.45 3.70 14.46
C LEU A 102 -5.88 5.13 14.08
N ASN A 103 -6.76 5.26 13.09
CA ASN A 103 -7.29 6.51 12.60
C ASN A 103 -8.81 6.41 12.44
N ARG A 104 -9.48 7.57 12.43
CA ARG A 104 -10.91 7.64 12.18
C ARG A 104 -11.25 7.06 10.81
N ARG A 105 -12.23 6.18 10.75
CA ARG A 105 -12.79 5.65 9.51
C ARG A 105 -13.83 6.62 8.93
N LEU A 106 -13.96 6.64 7.60
CA LEU A 106 -14.97 7.43 6.91
C LEU A 106 -16.39 6.96 7.22
N ASN A 107 -16.58 5.66 7.44
CA ASN A 107 -17.86 5.04 7.82
C ASN A 107 -18.18 5.15 9.32
N GLY A 108 -17.26 5.71 10.13
CA GLY A 108 -17.43 5.89 11.57
C GLY A 108 -17.12 4.68 12.43
N GLU A 109 -16.70 3.56 11.86
CA GLU A 109 -16.26 2.39 12.62
C GLU A 109 -15.06 2.72 13.51
N THR A 110 -15.11 2.26 14.76
CA THR A 110 -14.03 2.49 15.75
C THR A 110 -13.18 1.25 15.99
N GLU A 111 -13.72 0.08 15.69
CA GLU A 111 -13.09 -1.22 15.96
C GLU A 111 -13.24 -2.15 14.76
N PHE A 112 -12.35 -3.12 14.67
CA PHE A 112 -12.39 -4.24 13.74
C PHE A 112 -12.03 -5.53 14.45
N GLU A 113 -12.37 -6.66 13.85
CA GLU A 113 -12.02 -7.98 14.35
C GLU A 113 -11.16 -8.71 13.31
N VAL A 114 -10.10 -9.35 13.80
CA VAL A 114 -9.32 -10.32 13.03
C VAL A 114 -9.74 -11.71 13.50
N THR A 115 -10.25 -12.52 12.59
CA THR A 115 -10.63 -13.90 12.85
C THR A 115 -9.58 -14.87 12.31
N LYS A 116 -9.68 -16.14 12.66
CA LYS A 116 -8.85 -17.19 12.03
C LYS A 116 -9.08 -17.25 10.52
N GLU A 117 -10.32 -17.08 10.10
CA GLU A 117 -10.72 -17.03 8.69
C GLU A 117 -10.04 -15.86 7.98
N THR A 118 -10.03 -14.66 8.57
CA THR A 118 -9.33 -13.50 8.01
C THR A 118 -7.84 -13.80 7.75
N ILE A 119 -7.18 -14.50 8.70
CA ILE A 119 -5.77 -14.88 8.54
C ILE A 119 -5.59 -15.89 7.40
N GLU A 120 -6.48 -16.88 7.27
CA GLU A 120 -6.44 -17.84 6.16
C GLU A 120 -6.73 -17.17 4.81
N HIS A 121 -7.64 -16.19 4.76
CA HIS A 121 -7.90 -15.41 3.55
C HIS A 121 -6.66 -14.60 3.14
N PHE A 122 -5.94 -13.98 4.09
CA PHE A 122 -4.65 -13.36 3.79
C PHE A 122 -3.65 -14.35 3.22
N ARG A 123 -3.50 -15.52 3.85
CA ARG A 123 -2.59 -16.58 3.40
C ARG A 123 -2.91 -17.06 1.99
N GLY A 124 -4.19 -17.27 1.70
CA GLY A 124 -4.67 -17.64 0.36
C GLY A 124 -4.37 -16.57 -0.69
N MET A 125 -4.63 -15.30 -0.38
CA MET A 125 -4.33 -14.19 -1.30
C MET A 125 -2.81 -14.02 -1.50
N GLU A 126 -2.01 -14.11 -0.44
CA GLU A 126 -0.56 -13.97 -0.47
C GLU A 126 0.11 -15.04 -1.36
N ALA A 127 -0.44 -16.25 -1.40
CA ALA A 127 0.07 -17.33 -2.25
C ALA A 127 -0.05 -17.01 -3.75
N HIS A 128 -0.96 -16.12 -4.14
CA HIS A 128 -1.29 -15.76 -5.52
C HIS A 128 -1.03 -14.28 -5.84
N GLN A 129 -0.44 -13.52 -4.92
CA GLN A 129 -0.34 -12.05 -5.04
C GLN A 129 0.50 -11.57 -6.22
N PHE A 130 1.39 -12.39 -6.76
CA PHE A 130 2.21 -12.06 -7.93
C PHE A 130 1.70 -12.72 -9.23
N ASP A 131 0.59 -13.46 -9.17
CA ASP A 131 -0.02 -14.02 -10.36
C ASP A 131 -0.49 -12.91 -11.30
N GLY A 132 -0.24 -13.08 -12.60
CA GLY A 132 -0.64 -12.11 -13.62
C GLY A 132 0.34 -10.95 -13.83
N VAL A 133 1.52 -10.95 -13.20
CA VAL A 133 2.59 -10.00 -13.54
C VAL A 133 3.16 -10.38 -14.92
N ILE A 134 2.95 -9.51 -15.90
CA ILE A 134 3.45 -9.64 -17.27
C ILE A 134 4.54 -8.58 -17.54
N ASP A 135 5.26 -8.70 -18.64
CA ASP A 135 6.40 -7.82 -18.93
C ASP A 135 5.99 -6.36 -19.05
N GLU A 136 4.82 -6.06 -19.65
CA GLU A 136 4.30 -4.71 -19.79
C GLU A 136 3.93 -4.07 -18.42
N ASP A 137 3.59 -4.90 -17.42
CA ASP A 137 3.22 -4.45 -16.07
C ASP A 137 4.44 -4.17 -15.19
N ARG A 138 5.60 -4.78 -15.49
CA ARG A 138 6.81 -4.68 -14.67
C ARG A 138 7.31 -3.24 -14.51
N ALA A 139 7.34 -2.49 -15.60
CA ALA A 139 7.78 -1.09 -15.59
C ALA A 139 6.80 -0.13 -14.88
N LEU A 140 5.60 -0.61 -14.53
CA LEU A 140 4.55 0.18 -13.88
C LEU A 140 4.53 0.02 -12.36
N CYS A 141 5.37 -0.85 -11.77
CA CYS A 141 5.35 -1.11 -10.33
C CYS A 141 6.69 -0.78 -9.69
N HIS A 142 6.74 0.28 -8.91
CA HIS A 142 7.92 0.74 -8.19
C HIS A 142 7.86 0.31 -6.72
N GLY A 143 8.97 -0.20 -6.19
CA GLY A 143 9.11 -0.57 -4.79
C GLY A 143 10.01 0.40 -4.04
N LEU A 144 9.55 0.97 -2.93
CA LEU A 144 10.36 1.77 -2.01
C LEU A 144 10.53 0.98 -0.71
N PHE A 145 11.77 0.66 -0.37
CA PHE A 145 12.11 -0.17 0.79
C PHE A 145 12.98 0.60 1.77
N SER A 146 12.54 0.68 3.03
CA SER A 146 13.34 1.30 4.08
C SER A 146 14.41 0.36 4.58
N ASP A 147 15.65 0.85 4.70
CA ASP A 147 16.77 0.13 5.32
C ASP A 147 16.69 0.10 6.87
N GLU A 148 15.84 0.93 7.47
CA GLU A 148 15.61 1.02 8.92
C GLU A 148 14.25 0.43 9.35
N ASP A 149 13.55 -0.30 8.45
CA ASP A 149 12.28 -0.94 8.77
C ASP A 149 12.51 -2.20 9.62
N ASP A 150 12.10 -2.14 10.87
CA ASP A 150 12.18 -3.24 11.85
C ASP A 150 10.92 -4.13 11.87
N THR A 151 9.90 -3.75 11.14
CA THR A 151 8.59 -4.43 11.07
C THR A 151 8.50 -5.31 9.83
N ILE A 152 8.81 -4.73 8.67
CA ILE A 152 8.84 -5.40 7.37
C ILE A 152 10.25 -5.26 6.80
N LEU A 153 11.06 -6.28 7.05
CA LEU A 153 12.48 -6.24 6.69
C LEU A 153 12.68 -6.15 5.17
N ALA A 154 13.34 -5.09 4.73
CA ALA A 154 13.69 -4.90 3.32
C ALA A 154 14.55 -6.05 2.78
N SER A 155 15.39 -6.67 3.62
CA SER A 155 16.19 -7.84 3.28
C SER A 155 15.36 -9.08 2.90
N GLU A 156 14.11 -9.15 3.37
CA GLU A 156 13.18 -10.24 3.04
C GLU A 156 12.30 -9.89 1.84
N THR A 157 11.72 -8.69 1.82
CA THR A 157 10.66 -8.33 0.86
C THR A 157 11.21 -7.79 -0.46
N ARG A 158 12.32 -7.03 -0.43
CA ARG A 158 12.93 -6.47 -1.64
C ARG A 158 13.42 -7.54 -2.63
N PRO A 159 14.13 -8.63 -2.24
CA PRO A 159 14.54 -9.66 -3.19
C PRO A 159 13.36 -10.31 -3.92
N VAL A 160 12.24 -10.52 -3.23
CA VAL A 160 11.02 -11.08 -3.85
C VAL A 160 10.39 -10.06 -4.82
N PHE A 161 10.34 -8.80 -4.43
CA PHE A 161 9.88 -7.74 -5.34
C PHE A 161 10.72 -7.71 -6.63
N GLU A 162 12.05 -7.75 -6.51
CA GLU A 162 12.98 -7.73 -7.65
C GLU A 162 12.86 -8.94 -8.58
N GLN A 163 12.40 -10.11 -8.09
CA GLN A 163 12.12 -11.26 -8.95
C GLN A 163 10.97 -10.99 -9.92
N HIS A 164 9.97 -10.20 -9.50
CA HIS A 164 8.79 -9.89 -10.29
C HIS A 164 8.90 -8.55 -11.03
N TYR A 165 9.63 -7.59 -10.46
CA TYR A 165 9.79 -6.21 -10.96
C TYR A 165 11.28 -5.82 -10.99
N PRO A 166 12.10 -6.44 -11.87
CA PRO A 166 13.56 -6.28 -11.87
C PRO A 166 13.95 -4.82 -12.16
N GLY A 167 14.83 -4.26 -11.32
CA GLY A 167 15.33 -2.89 -11.44
C GLY A 167 14.36 -1.80 -10.97
N MET A 168 13.20 -2.18 -10.41
CA MET A 168 12.16 -1.24 -9.99
C MET A 168 12.16 -0.97 -8.49
N SER A 169 13.12 -1.51 -7.72
CA SER A 169 13.22 -1.25 -6.28
C SER A 169 14.22 -0.14 -5.95
N HIS A 170 13.86 0.68 -4.97
CA HIS A 170 14.68 1.76 -4.43
C HIS A 170 14.74 1.65 -2.91
N VAL A 171 15.90 1.95 -2.34
CA VAL A 171 16.11 1.95 -0.89
C VAL A 171 16.10 3.39 -0.37
N PHE A 172 15.51 3.61 0.79
CA PHE A 172 15.51 4.89 1.48
C PHE A 172 15.74 4.70 2.98
N SER A 173 16.25 5.74 3.66
CA SER A 173 16.40 5.75 5.11
C SER A 173 15.12 6.25 5.80
N GLY A 174 14.63 5.46 6.77
CA GLY A 174 13.42 5.75 7.54
C GLY A 174 12.79 4.47 8.06
N GLY A 175 12.00 4.52 9.12
CA GLY A 175 11.34 3.34 9.68
C GLY A 175 10.13 2.87 8.87
N HIS A 176 9.42 1.87 9.41
CA HIS A 176 8.22 1.29 8.77
C HIS A 176 7.13 2.31 8.48
N ARG A 177 6.91 3.25 9.40
CA ARG A 177 5.79 4.19 9.31
C ARG A 177 6.09 5.35 8.37
N MET A 178 5.10 5.66 7.52
CA MET A 178 5.10 6.86 6.68
C MET A 178 4.86 8.12 7.52
N ASN A 179 5.85 8.49 8.33
CA ASN A 179 5.82 9.76 9.07
C ASN A 179 6.00 10.96 8.13
N ALA A 180 5.80 12.17 8.63
CA ALA A 180 5.88 13.40 7.82
C ALA A 180 7.26 13.57 7.15
N HIS A 181 8.34 13.17 7.82
CA HIS A 181 9.69 13.26 7.25
C HIS A 181 9.83 12.36 6.02
N VAL A 182 9.46 11.09 6.12
CA VAL A 182 9.53 10.13 4.99
C VAL A 182 8.62 10.56 3.84
N VAL A 183 7.40 11.04 4.14
CA VAL A 183 6.50 11.52 3.09
C VAL A 183 7.12 12.70 2.34
N VAL A 184 7.59 13.72 3.06
CA VAL A 184 8.07 14.98 2.48
C VAL A 184 9.44 14.83 1.80
N HIS A 185 10.35 14.05 2.38
CA HIS A 185 11.74 13.97 1.90
C HIS A 185 12.05 12.73 1.05
N THR A 186 11.16 11.74 1.01
CA THR A 186 11.33 10.54 0.19
C THR A 186 10.19 10.36 -0.81
N LEU A 187 8.96 10.17 -0.34
CA LEU A 187 7.85 9.80 -1.21
C LEU A 187 7.49 10.92 -2.21
N VAL A 188 7.30 12.15 -1.74
CA VAL A 188 6.95 13.30 -2.59
C VAL A 188 8.03 13.58 -3.65
N PRO A 189 9.34 13.65 -3.32
CA PRO A 189 10.40 13.78 -4.32
C PRO A 189 10.41 12.63 -5.33
N TYR A 190 10.21 11.38 -4.85
CA TYR A 190 10.14 10.23 -5.75
C TYR A 190 8.98 10.33 -6.73
N ILE A 191 7.77 10.68 -6.27
CA ILE A 191 6.61 10.90 -7.15
C ILE A 191 6.91 11.99 -8.20
N ARG A 192 7.53 13.07 -7.78
CA ARG A 192 7.91 14.18 -8.69
C ARG A 192 8.93 13.75 -9.76
N SER A 193 9.85 12.84 -9.41
CA SER A 193 10.83 12.31 -10.37
C SER A 193 10.19 11.48 -11.50
N LEU A 194 8.97 10.99 -11.30
CA LEU A 194 8.20 10.29 -12.33
C LEU A 194 7.57 11.24 -13.38
N ASN A 195 7.69 12.55 -13.18
CA ASN A 195 7.17 13.60 -14.08
C ASN A 195 5.68 13.49 -14.41
N LEU A 196 4.88 13.09 -13.43
CA LEU A 196 3.43 12.89 -13.59
C LEU A 196 2.63 14.18 -13.29
N PHE A 197 3.16 15.03 -12.40
CA PHE A 197 2.46 16.17 -11.81
C PHE A 197 3.26 17.46 -11.96
#